data_9ce6ca1feae4c4d2e37f530df27ce7ce
#
_entry.id   9ce6ca1feae4c4d2e37f530df27ce7ce
#
_cell.length_a   1.000
_cell.length_b   1.000
_cell.length_c   1.000
_cell.angle_alpha   90.00
_cell.angle_beta   90.00
_cell.angle_gamma   90.00
#
_symmetry.space_group_name_H-M   'P 1'
#
loop_
_entity.id
_entity.type
_entity.pdbx_description
1 polymer ?
#
loop_
_entity_poly.entity_id
_entity_poly.type
_entity_poly.pdbx_seq_one_letter_code
_entity_poly.pdbx_strand_id
1 'polypeptide(L)'
;MGAPARRPEAPDLPDMEGAEPEEILRWAVSAYFPAITVACSMQDAVVVDLAWRVEPRIEVFFLETGFHFPETLETAERMRQRYALPLVAVTPVADPAVYLADGIEACCRDRKVRPMNEHLRTKRAYVTGLRRAESPTRAGARAVEWDAERGLVKVNPIVAWSDDDVERYCAEYDVIRNPLRDQGYASIGCWPCTLPGAGREGRWSGTGKLECGIHAPRPPSEGTG
;
A
#
# COMPACT_ATOMS: atom_id res chain seq x y z
N MET A 1 -13.99 20.44 27.91
CA MET A 1 -13.16 20.52 26.71
C MET A 1 -11.87 19.79 27.02
N GLY A 2 -11.74 18.54 26.58
CA GLY A 2 -10.53 17.75 26.75
C GLY A 2 -9.43 18.29 25.84
N ALA A 3 -8.20 18.41 26.34
CA ALA A 3 -7.05 18.78 25.53
C ALA A 3 -6.91 17.78 24.38
N PRO A 4 -6.52 18.23 23.16
CA PRO A 4 -6.28 17.32 22.07
C PRO A 4 -5.19 16.32 22.49
N ALA A 5 -5.45 15.03 22.30
CA ALA A 5 -4.46 13.99 22.58
C ALA A 5 -3.17 14.34 21.83
N ARG A 6 -2.04 14.42 22.56
CA ARG A 6 -0.72 14.63 21.94
C ARG A 6 -0.51 13.56 20.88
N ARG A 7 -0.19 13.98 19.66
CA ARG A 7 0.28 13.03 18.64
C ARG A 7 1.51 12.31 19.18
N PRO A 8 1.61 11.00 19.00
CA PRO A 8 2.80 10.28 19.43
C PRO A 8 4.03 10.86 18.73
N GLU A 9 5.11 11.04 19.49
CA GLU A 9 6.38 11.48 18.94
C GLU A 9 6.96 10.39 18.05
N ALA A 10 7.66 10.80 16.98
CA ALA A 10 8.34 9.86 16.10
C ALA A 10 9.40 9.08 16.91
N PRO A 11 9.40 7.75 16.85
CA PRO A 11 10.47 6.97 17.44
C PRO A 11 11.79 7.20 16.69
N ASP A 12 12.90 6.86 17.32
CA ASP A 12 14.18 6.75 16.64
C ASP A 12 14.11 5.57 15.65
N LEU A 13 14.23 5.86 14.35
CA LEU A 13 14.10 4.88 13.28
C LEU A 13 15.47 4.64 12.64
N PRO A 14 15.82 3.38 12.33
CA PRO A 14 17.07 3.09 11.65
C PRO A 14 17.07 3.68 10.24
N ASP A 15 18.22 4.09 9.77
CA ASP A 15 18.44 4.34 8.36
C ASP A 15 18.69 3.00 7.66
N MET A 16 17.72 2.58 6.85
CA MET A 16 17.77 1.32 6.08
C MET A 16 17.79 1.58 4.57
N GLU A 17 18.24 2.75 4.16
CA GLU A 17 18.42 3.04 2.74
C GLU A 17 19.53 2.14 2.15
N GLY A 18 19.19 1.45 1.05
CA GLY A 18 20.10 0.50 0.39
C GLY A 18 20.19 -0.88 1.04
N ALA A 19 19.48 -1.14 2.13
CA ALA A 19 19.35 -2.49 2.69
C ALA A 19 18.46 -3.38 1.80
N GLU A 20 18.70 -4.68 1.84
CA GLU A 20 17.89 -5.65 1.10
C GLU A 20 16.48 -5.73 1.68
N PRO A 21 15.44 -5.96 0.85
CA PRO A 21 14.05 -6.02 1.30
C PRO A 21 13.79 -6.96 2.48
N GLU A 22 14.41 -8.13 2.47
CA GLU A 22 14.27 -9.10 3.56
C GLU A 22 14.93 -8.63 4.86
N GLU A 23 16.01 -7.86 4.79
CA GLU A 23 16.65 -7.27 5.96
C GLU A 23 15.75 -6.23 6.60
N ILE A 24 15.17 -5.33 5.78
CA ILE A 24 14.19 -4.33 6.22
C ILE A 24 12.99 -5.02 6.89
N LEU A 25 12.47 -6.09 6.27
CA LEU A 25 11.32 -6.83 6.79
C LEU A 25 11.65 -7.58 8.08
N ARG A 26 12.82 -8.23 8.19
CA ARG A 26 13.25 -8.89 9.44
C ARG A 26 13.34 -7.90 10.59
N TRP A 27 13.90 -6.71 10.36
CA TRP A 27 13.90 -5.65 11.35
C TRP A 27 12.48 -5.25 11.75
N ALA A 28 11.61 -4.98 10.78
CA ALA A 28 10.24 -4.54 11.05
C ALA A 28 9.42 -5.58 11.81
N VAL A 29 9.54 -6.86 11.43
CA VAL A 29 8.89 -7.97 12.13
C VAL A 29 9.44 -8.12 13.54
N SER A 30 10.76 -8.09 13.73
CA SER A 30 11.37 -8.17 15.07
C SER A 30 10.90 -7.05 16.01
N ALA A 31 10.70 -5.84 15.49
CA ALA A 31 10.34 -4.67 16.29
C ALA A 31 8.83 -4.58 16.59
N TYR A 32 7.97 -5.08 15.68
CA TYR A 32 6.54 -4.76 15.70
C TYR A 32 5.59 -5.96 15.66
N PHE A 33 6.03 -7.19 15.35
CA PHE A 33 5.13 -8.34 15.36
C PHE A 33 4.60 -8.63 16.79
N PRO A 34 3.30 -8.90 16.96
CA PRO A 34 2.24 -9.08 15.97
C PRO A 34 1.47 -7.81 15.58
N ALA A 35 1.89 -6.63 16.04
CA ALA A 35 1.23 -5.35 15.77
C ALA A 35 1.70 -4.69 14.45
N ILE A 36 2.08 -5.49 13.47
CA ILE A 36 2.44 -5.10 12.10
C ILE A 36 1.52 -5.78 11.10
N THR A 37 1.27 -5.12 9.96
CA THR A 37 0.43 -5.65 8.88
C THR A 37 0.98 -5.24 7.52
N VAL A 38 0.66 -5.99 6.46
CA VAL A 38 1.04 -5.67 5.07
C VAL A 38 -0.17 -5.13 4.32
N ALA A 39 -0.04 -3.92 3.78
CA ALA A 39 -1.05 -3.34 2.88
C ALA A 39 -0.77 -3.80 1.44
N CYS A 40 -1.69 -4.55 0.83
CA CYS A 40 -1.57 -5.04 -0.53
C CYS A 40 -2.63 -4.42 -1.44
N SER A 41 -2.23 -3.96 -2.63
CA SER A 41 -3.15 -3.41 -3.64
C SER A 41 -3.73 -4.47 -4.58
N MET A 42 -3.30 -5.74 -4.46
CA MET A 42 -3.65 -6.85 -5.35
C MET A 42 -3.20 -6.66 -6.81
N GLN A 43 -2.22 -5.79 -7.04
CA GLN A 43 -1.57 -5.65 -8.35
C GLN A 43 -0.58 -6.80 -8.60
N ASP A 44 0.16 -7.15 -7.58
CA ASP A 44 1.05 -8.30 -7.47
C ASP A 44 1.23 -8.69 -5.99
N ALA A 45 1.83 -9.85 -5.75
CA ALA A 45 2.09 -10.36 -4.41
C ALA A 45 3.54 -10.14 -3.95
N VAL A 46 4.34 -9.31 -4.60
CA VAL A 46 5.79 -9.17 -4.30
C VAL A 46 6.03 -8.87 -2.82
N VAL A 47 5.42 -7.84 -2.28
CA VAL A 47 5.58 -7.48 -0.87
C VAL A 47 4.97 -8.53 0.07
N VAL A 48 3.92 -9.19 -0.36
CA VAL A 48 3.30 -10.28 0.40
C VAL A 48 4.23 -11.49 0.46
N ASP A 49 4.83 -11.88 -0.68
CA ASP A 49 5.77 -13.00 -0.76
C ASP A 49 7.02 -12.74 0.10
N LEU A 50 7.62 -11.55 -0.03
CA LEU A 50 8.75 -11.13 0.79
C LEU A 50 8.44 -11.17 2.29
N ALA A 51 7.30 -10.63 2.70
CA ALA A 51 6.90 -10.60 4.10
C ALA A 51 6.57 -11.99 4.65
N TRP A 52 5.89 -12.82 3.85
CA TRP A 52 5.56 -14.20 4.19
C TRP A 52 6.83 -15.07 4.39
N ARG A 53 7.86 -14.87 3.58
CA ARG A 53 9.16 -15.57 3.74
C ARG A 53 9.84 -15.23 5.07
N VAL A 54 9.60 -14.04 5.61
CA VAL A 54 10.16 -13.59 6.89
C VAL A 54 9.29 -14.03 8.06
N GLU A 55 7.98 -13.87 7.97
CA GLU A 55 7.00 -14.24 9.01
C GLU A 55 5.69 -14.73 8.36
N PRO A 56 5.50 -16.05 8.23
CA PRO A 56 4.31 -16.61 7.58
C PRO A 56 2.98 -16.30 8.27
N ARG A 57 3.00 -15.83 9.52
CA ARG A 57 1.81 -15.45 10.29
C ARG A 57 1.49 -13.95 10.19
N ILE A 58 2.26 -13.20 9.39
CA ILE A 58 2.03 -11.77 9.22
C ILE A 58 0.65 -11.54 8.60
N GLU A 59 -0.10 -10.62 9.19
CA GLU A 59 -1.39 -10.22 8.62
C GLU A 59 -1.18 -9.43 7.34
N VAL A 60 -1.97 -9.76 6.31
CA VAL A 60 -2.07 -8.98 5.08
C VAL A 60 -3.48 -8.42 4.98
N PHE A 61 -3.62 -7.17 4.60
CA PHE A 61 -4.94 -6.60 4.32
C PHE A 61 -4.98 -5.93 2.94
N PHE A 62 -6.17 -5.88 2.37
CA PHE A 62 -6.48 -5.04 1.23
C PHE A 62 -7.78 -4.28 1.44
N LEU A 63 -7.89 -3.14 0.79
CA LEU A 63 -9.07 -2.29 0.89
C LEU A 63 -10.10 -2.73 -0.14
N GLU A 64 -11.10 -3.50 0.30
CA GLU A 64 -12.22 -3.92 -0.57
C GLU A 64 -13.18 -2.74 -0.73
N THR A 65 -13.05 -2.04 -1.84
CA THR A 65 -13.77 -0.79 -2.08
C THR A 65 -15.19 -0.96 -2.62
N GLY A 66 -15.56 -2.18 -3.00
CA GLY A 66 -16.78 -2.49 -3.77
C GLY A 66 -16.68 -2.19 -5.25
N PHE A 67 -15.52 -1.73 -5.73
CA PHE A 67 -15.28 -1.34 -7.13
C PHE A 67 -14.00 -1.96 -7.70
N HIS A 68 -13.64 -3.15 -7.24
CA HIS A 68 -12.54 -3.89 -7.84
C HIS A 68 -12.95 -4.56 -9.16
N PHE A 69 -11.97 -4.72 -10.04
CA PHE A 69 -12.10 -5.65 -11.16
C PHE A 69 -12.26 -7.08 -10.62
N PRO A 70 -12.99 -7.96 -11.31
CA PRO A 70 -13.07 -9.39 -10.94
C PRO A 70 -11.69 -10.03 -10.81
N GLU A 71 -10.74 -9.68 -11.67
CA GLU A 71 -9.36 -10.17 -11.67
C GLU A 71 -8.60 -9.77 -10.40
N THR A 72 -8.93 -8.62 -9.82
CA THR A 72 -8.34 -8.18 -8.54
C THR A 72 -8.83 -9.05 -7.38
N LEU A 73 -10.11 -9.39 -7.35
CA LEU A 73 -10.69 -10.27 -6.33
C LEU A 73 -10.18 -11.72 -6.50
N GLU A 74 -10.06 -12.20 -7.72
CA GLU A 74 -9.44 -13.49 -8.03
C GLU A 74 -7.97 -13.53 -7.57
N THR A 75 -7.22 -12.45 -7.82
CA THR A 75 -5.84 -12.33 -7.35
C THR A 75 -5.75 -12.42 -5.84
N ALA A 76 -6.64 -11.77 -5.10
CA ALA A 76 -6.71 -11.86 -3.63
C ALA A 76 -6.97 -13.31 -3.17
N GLU A 77 -7.90 -14.01 -3.81
CA GLU A 77 -8.20 -15.41 -3.48
C GLU A 77 -7.02 -16.34 -3.78
N ARG A 78 -6.35 -16.17 -4.93
CA ARG A 78 -5.12 -16.92 -5.27
C ARG A 78 -4.01 -16.68 -4.24
N MET A 79 -3.82 -15.44 -3.76
CA MET A 79 -2.87 -15.12 -2.69
C MET A 79 -3.24 -15.82 -1.39
N ARG A 80 -4.52 -15.80 -1.01
CA ARG A 80 -5.00 -16.48 0.21
C ARG A 80 -4.72 -17.98 0.18
N GLN A 81 -4.93 -18.61 -0.97
CA GLN A 81 -4.69 -20.04 -1.15
C GLN A 81 -3.21 -20.40 -1.15
N ARG A 82 -2.37 -19.61 -1.87
CA ARG A 82 -0.94 -19.92 -2.00
C ARG A 82 -0.17 -19.73 -0.70
N TYR A 83 -0.42 -18.61 -0.01
CA TYR A 83 0.37 -18.25 1.18
C TYR A 83 -0.25 -18.73 2.50
N ALA A 84 -1.51 -19.16 2.49
CA ALA A 84 -2.25 -19.58 3.69
C ALA A 84 -2.14 -18.60 4.87
N LEU A 85 -2.00 -17.30 4.56
CA LEU A 85 -1.82 -16.23 5.54
C LEU A 85 -3.17 -15.57 5.94
N PRO A 86 -3.19 -14.83 7.05
CA PRO A 86 -4.35 -14.03 7.43
C PRO A 86 -4.55 -12.86 6.44
N LEU A 87 -5.39 -13.06 5.44
CA LEU A 87 -5.78 -12.03 4.47
C LEU A 87 -7.11 -11.39 4.88
N VAL A 88 -7.07 -10.10 5.24
CA VAL A 88 -8.21 -9.33 5.70
C VAL A 88 -8.71 -8.42 4.58
N ALA A 89 -9.96 -8.59 4.17
CA ALA A 89 -10.64 -7.62 3.30
C ALA A 89 -11.25 -6.51 4.17
N VAL A 90 -10.69 -5.32 4.08
CA VAL A 90 -11.16 -4.15 4.82
C VAL A 90 -12.20 -3.42 3.98
N THR A 91 -13.48 -3.54 4.36
CA THR A 91 -14.62 -2.98 3.64
C THR A 91 -15.01 -1.61 4.20
N PRO A 92 -15.42 -0.65 3.35
CA PRO A 92 -15.98 0.61 3.81
C PRO A 92 -17.37 0.41 4.40
N VAL A 93 -17.74 1.28 5.33
CA VAL A 93 -19.13 1.36 5.82
C VAL A 93 -20.05 2.08 4.82
N ALA A 94 -19.46 2.76 3.82
CA ALA A 94 -20.19 3.56 2.83
C ALA A 94 -21.05 2.70 1.89
N ASP A 95 -22.28 3.14 1.62
CA ASP A 95 -23.19 2.48 0.68
C ASP A 95 -22.57 2.42 -0.73
N PRO A 96 -22.49 1.23 -1.36
CA PRO A 96 -22.03 1.10 -2.74
C PRO A 96 -22.86 1.91 -3.75
N ALA A 97 -24.14 2.14 -3.47
CA ALA A 97 -25.03 2.92 -4.34
C ALA A 97 -24.63 4.41 -4.43
N VAL A 98 -23.87 4.94 -3.47
CA VAL A 98 -23.38 6.33 -3.44
C VAL A 98 -22.03 6.45 -4.14
N TYR A 99 -21.95 5.89 -5.34
CA TYR A 99 -20.73 5.95 -6.15
C TYR A 99 -20.55 7.33 -6.78
N LEU A 100 -19.43 7.98 -6.45
CA LEU A 100 -19.04 9.32 -6.95
C LEU A 100 -20.08 10.44 -6.76
N ALA A 101 -21.15 10.24 -6.00
CA ALA A 101 -22.14 11.29 -5.76
C ALA A 101 -21.50 12.59 -5.23
N ASP A 102 -20.52 12.47 -4.34
CA ASP A 102 -19.75 13.57 -3.75
C ASP A 102 -18.38 13.78 -4.41
N GLY A 103 -18.17 13.17 -5.58
CA GLY A 103 -16.93 13.27 -6.34
C GLY A 103 -15.85 12.25 -5.92
N ILE A 104 -14.78 12.24 -6.72
CA ILE A 104 -13.69 11.25 -6.63
C ILE A 104 -12.90 11.35 -5.33
N GLU A 105 -12.73 12.57 -4.78
CA GLU A 105 -12.02 12.79 -3.54
C GLU A 105 -12.77 12.20 -2.35
N ALA A 106 -14.08 12.45 -2.27
CA ALA A 106 -14.93 11.89 -1.24
C ALA A 106 -14.98 10.37 -1.33
N CYS A 107 -15.11 9.81 -2.53
CA CYS A 107 -15.09 8.37 -2.75
C CYS A 107 -13.78 7.73 -2.25
N CYS A 108 -12.61 8.29 -2.60
CA CYS A 108 -11.33 7.78 -2.13
C CYS A 108 -11.19 7.91 -0.60
N ARG A 109 -11.61 9.03 -0.02
CA ARG A 109 -11.59 9.24 1.44
C ARG A 109 -12.41 8.18 2.16
N ASP A 110 -13.64 7.94 1.71
CA ASP A 110 -14.60 7.11 2.44
C ASP A 110 -14.42 5.62 2.19
N ARG A 111 -13.87 5.24 1.01
CA ARG A 111 -13.68 3.82 0.63
C ARG A 111 -12.24 3.32 0.78
N LYS A 112 -11.28 4.21 1.01
CA LYS A 112 -9.86 3.83 1.15
C LYS A 112 -9.25 4.42 2.41
N VAL A 113 -9.21 5.75 2.54
CA VAL A 113 -8.47 6.40 3.62
C VAL A 113 -9.08 6.08 4.99
N ARG A 114 -10.39 6.27 5.14
CA ARG A 114 -11.09 5.96 6.41
C ARG A 114 -10.99 4.50 6.82
N PRO A 115 -11.33 3.51 5.95
CA PRO A 115 -11.20 2.10 6.30
C PRO A 115 -9.76 1.70 6.64
N MET A 116 -8.78 2.22 5.90
CA MET A 116 -7.37 1.99 6.21
C MET A 116 -7.00 2.52 7.60
N ASN A 117 -7.36 3.78 7.88
CA ASN A 117 -7.05 4.39 9.17
C ASN A 117 -7.71 3.62 10.32
N GLU A 118 -8.94 3.16 10.16
CA GLU A 118 -9.63 2.36 11.17
C GLU A 118 -8.94 1.01 11.39
N HIS A 119 -8.60 0.30 10.32
CA HIS A 119 -7.88 -0.98 10.40
C HIS A 119 -6.52 -0.84 11.09
N LEU A 120 -5.81 0.25 10.81
CA LEU A 120 -4.47 0.50 11.35
C LEU A 120 -4.46 0.97 12.82
N ARG A 121 -5.60 1.30 13.43
CA ARG A 121 -5.66 1.82 14.82
C ARG A 121 -5.06 0.88 15.87
N THR A 122 -5.08 -0.42 15.61
CA THR A 122 -4.52 -1.44 16.52
C THR A 122 -3.10 -1.84 16.17
N LYS A 123 -2.53 -1.25 15.13
CA LYS A 123 -1.18 -1.57 14.65
C LYS A 123 -0.17 -0.53 15.15
N ARG A 124 1.11 -0.91 15.11
CA ARG A 124 2.26 -0.04 15.41
C ARG A 124 3.09 0.24 14.15
N ALA A 125 2.99 -0.66 13.16
CA ALA A 125 3.67 -0.52 11.88
C ALA A 125 2.82 -1.12 10.76
N TYR A 126 3.08 -0.66 9.53
CA TYR A 126 2.53 -1.29 8.33
C TYR A 126 3.54 -1.27 7.19
N VAL A 127 3.51 -2.33 6.39
CA VAL A 127 4.36 -2.53 5.23
C VAL A 127 3.59 -2.17 3.97
N THR A 128 4.24 -1.53 3.00
CA THR A 128 3.65 -1.22 1.69
C THR A 128 4.60 -1.58 0.54
N GLY A 129 4.02 -1.84 -0.64
CA GLY A 129 4.76 -2.03 -1.88
C GLY A 129 5.06 -0.71 -2.62
N LEU A 130 5.13 0.43 -1.92
CA LEU A 130 5.41 1.71 -2.54
C LEU A 130 6.82 1.77 -3.10
N ARG A 131 6.96 2.24 -4.33
CA ARG A 131 8.25 2.43 -5.00
C ARG A 131 8.40 3.87 -5.50
N ARG A 132 9.62 4.41 -5.44
CA ARG A 132 9.94 5.76 -5.96
C ARG A 132 9.69 5.87 -7.46
N ALA A 133 9.97 4.79 -8.20
CA ALA A 133 9.81 4.71 -9.65
C ALA A 133 8.37 4.89 -10.14
N GLU A 134 7.36 4.65 -9.28
CA GLU A 134 5.95 4.68 -9.70
C GLU A 134 5.38 6.08 -9.95
N SER A 135 5.91 7.12 -9.29
CA SER A 135 5.37 8.48 -9.39
C SER A 135 6.36 9.52 -8.85
N PRO A 136 6.44 10.72 -9.45
CA PRO A 136 7.21 11.83 -8.89
C PRO A 136 6.81 12.20 -7.46
N THR A 137 5.54 12.01 -7.09
CA THR A 137 5.03 12.26 -5.73
C THR A 137 5.65 11.33 -4.68
N ARG A 138 6.27 10.23 -5.10
CA ARG A 138 6.89 9.21 -4.26
C ARG A 138 8.42 9.29 -4.21
N ALA A 139 9.03 10.21 -4.96
CA ALA A 139 10.49 10.32 -5.08
C ALA A 139 11.21 10.47 -3.73
N GLY A 140 10.57 11.12 -2.75
CA GLY A 140 11.10 11.31 -1.39
C GLY A 140 10.76 10.22 -0.39
N ALA A 141 10.12 9.11 -0.81
CA ALA A 141 9.78 8.01 0.10
C ALA A 141 11.05 7.30 0.60
N ARG A 142 11.05 6.88 1.87
CA ARG A 142 12.16 6.17 2.51
C ARG A 142 11.79 4.71 2.76
N ALA A 143 12.81 3.87 2.93
CA ALA A 143 12.65 2.45 3.27
C ALA A 143 11.89 2.28 4.60
N VAL A 144 12.20 3.12 5.57
CA VAL A 144 11.50 3.21 6.87
C VAL A 144 11.20 4.68 7.15
N GLU A 145 9.95 4.99 7.45
CA GLU A 145 9.52 6.36 7.71
C GLU A 145 8.42 6.43 8.79
N TRP A 146 8.33 7.58 9.46
CA TRP A 146 7.25 7.86 10.41
C TRP A 146 6.05 8.45 9.68
N ASP A 147 4.93 7.75 9.71
CA ASP A 147 3.63 8.27 9.28
C ASP A 147 3.02 9.11 10.41
N ALA A 148 3.33 10.40 10.43
CA ALA A 148 2.88 11.31 11.48
C ALA A 148 1.35 11.51 11.49
N GLU A 149 0.67 11.29 10.37
CA GLU A 149 -0.80 11.38 10.30
C GLU A 149 -1.46 10.26 11.09
N ARG A 150 -0.92 9.04 10.95
CA ARG A 150 -1.43 7.82 11.60
C ARG A 150 -0.75 7.49 12.92
N GLY A 151 0.41 8.09 13.19
CA GLY A 151 1.21 7.76 14.37
C GLY A 151 1.81 6.36 14.31
N LEU A 152 2.23 5.90 13.14
CA LEU A 152 2.71 4.56 12.87
C LEU A 152 4.04 4.58 12.11
N VAL A 153 4.79 3.49 12.22
CA VAL A 153 5.95 3.27 11.36
C VAL A 153 5.48 2.68 10.03
N LYS A 154 5.88 3.31 8.94
CA LYS A 154 5.64 2.84 7.58
C LYS A 154 6.93 2.25 7.01
N VAL A 155 6.82 1.06 6.48
CA VAL A 155 7.94 0.26 5.95
C VAL A 155 7.70 0.01 4.47
N ASN A 156 8.65 0.43 3.64
CA ASN A 156 8.60 0.31 2.18
C ASN A 156 9.80 -0.52 1.71
N PRO A 157 9.81 -1.84 1.85
CA PRO A 157 11.00 -2.67 1.65
C PRO A 157 11.53 -2.64 0.22
N ILE A 158 10.67 -2.40 -0.75
CA ILE A 158 11.02 -2.33 -2.18
C ILE A 158 11.02 -0.90 -2.74
N VAL A 159 11.19 0.10 -1.87
CA VAL A 159 11.09 1.53 -2.24
C VAL A 159 12.02 1.95 -3.36
N ALA A 160 13.20 1.33 -3.45
CA ALA A 160 14.23 1.61 -4.45
C ALA A 160 14.09 0.78 -5.74
N TRP A 161 13.20 -0.22 -5.76
CA TRP A 161 13.06 -1.12 -6.90
C TRP A 161 12.49 -0.43 -8.13
N SER A 162 13.09 -0.77 -9.29
CA SER A 162 12.57 -0.46 -10.63
C SER A 162 11.41 -1.41 -11.00
N ASP A 163 10.78 -1.16 -12.14
CA ASP A 163 9.81 -2.10 -12.72
C ASP A 163 10.48 -3.42 -13.12
N ASP A 164 11.71 -3.37 -13.63
CA ASP A 164 12.50 -4.55 -13.99
C ASP A 164 12.84 -5.41 -12.77
N ASP A 165 13.12 -4.80 -11.61
CA ASP A 165 13.35 -5.53 -10.36
C ASP A 165 12.10 -6.31 -9.93
N VAL A 166 10.93 -5.69 -10.03
CA VAL A 166 9.63 -6.34 -9.74
C VAL A 166 9.38 -7.50 -10.70
N GLU A 167 9.57 -7.30 -12.01
CA GLU A 167 9.35 -8.33 -13.01
C GLU A 167 10.32 -9.50 -12.82
N ARG A 168 11.60 -9.22 -12.55
CA ARG A 168 12.62 -10.23 -12.26
C ARG A 168 12.24 -11.05 -11.02
N TYR A 169 11.84 -10.40 -9.92
CA TYR A 169 11.41 -11.10 -8.72
C TYR A 169 10.18 -11.96 -8.97
N CYS A 170 9.19 -11.42 -9.69
CA CYS A 170 7.99 -12.19 -10.05
C CYS A 170 8.32 -13.44 -10.87
N ALA A 171 9.26 -13.34 -11.82
CA ALA A 171 9.67 -14.47 -12.65
C ALA A 171 10.49 -15.51 -11.86
N GLU A 172 11.41 -15.06 -11.01
CA GLU A 172 12.29 -15.93 -10.21
C GLU A 172 11.52 -16.75 -9.18
N TYR A 173 10.54 -16.13 -8.50
CA TYR A 173 9.78 -16.75 -7.41
C TYR A 173 8.37 -17.18 -7.78
N ASP A 174 8.01 -17.09 -9.07
CA ASP A 174 6.65 -17.39 -9.57
C ASP A 174 5.57 -16.67 -8.76
N VAL A 175 5.78 -15.36 -8.50
CA VAL A 175 4.90 -14.56 -7.66
C VAL A 175 3.57 -14.30 -8.36
N ILE A 176 2.46 -14.39 -7.61
CA ILE A 176 1.13 -14.10 -8.14
C ILE A 176 1.04 -12.66 -8.63
N ARG A 177 0.60 -12.49 -9.89
CA ARG A 177 0.33 -11.21 -10.52
C ARG A 177 -1.14 -11.11 -10.92
N ASN A 178 -1.66 -9.90 -10.88
CA ASN A 178 -2.99 -9.61 -11.40
C ASN A 178 -2.96 -9.71 -12.95
N PRO A 179 -3.84 -10.51 -13.56
CA PRO A 179 -3.83 -10.73 -15.02
C PRO A 179 -4.12 -9.46 -15.85
N LEU A 180 -4.67 -8.41 -15.24
CA LEU A 180 -4.84 -7.11 -15.93
C LEU A 180 -3.49 -6.49 -16.33
N ARG A 181 -2.38 -6.85 -15.66
CA ARG A 181 -1.03 -6.42 -16.06
C ARG A 181 -0.72 -6.80 -17.51
N ASP A 182 -1.09 -7.99 -17.89
CA ASP A 182 -0.88 -8.52 -19.25
C ASP A 182 -1.88 -7.93 -20.27
N GLN A 183 -2.90 -7.20 -19.79
CA GLN A 183 -3.90 -6.49 -20.59
C GLN A 183 -3.62 -4.99 -20.70
N GLY A 184 -2.39 -4.55 -20.38
CA GLY A 184 -1.96 -3.16 -20.52
C GLY A 184 -2.28 -2.25 -19.33
N TYR A 185 -2.70 -2.79 -18.18
CA TYR A 185 -2.90 -2.01 -16.97
C TYR A 185 -1.59 -1.94 -16.15
N ALA A 186 -0.75 -0.95 -16.38
CA ALA A 186 0.49 -0.78 -15.61
C ALA A 186 0.23 -0.42 -14.13
N SER A 187 -0.90 0.18 -13.80
CA SER A 187 -1.34 0.45 -12.43
C SER A 187 -2.82 0.11 -12.27
N ILE A 188 -3.17 -0.69 -11.27
CA ILE A 188 -4.51 -1.22 -11.05
C ILE A 188 -5.15 -0.57 -9.81
N GLY A 189 -6.42 -0.19 -9.91
CA GLY A 189 -7.22 0.33 -8.82
C GLY A 189 -8.69 0.01 -8.98
N CYS A 190 -9.58 0.90 -8.54
CA CYS A 190 -11.03 0.75 -8.77
C CYS A 190 -11.34 0.81 -10.26
N TRP A 191 -12.18 -0.10 -10.78
CA TRP A 191 -12.51 -0.18 -12.22
C TRP A 191 -13.03 1.14 -12.80
N PRO A 192 -13.83 1.98 -12.08
CA PRO A 192 -14.32 3.22 -12.66
C PRO A 192 -13.24 4.31 -12.79
N CYS A 193 -12.11 4.13 -12.11
CA CYS A 193 -11.02 5.10 -12.06
C CYS A 193 -9.72 4.57 -12.69
N THR A 194 -9.80 3.48 -13.47
CA THR A 194 -8.61 2.82 -14.00
C THR A 194 -8.86 2.36 -15.44
N LEU A 195 -8.03 2.84 -16.34
CA LEU A 195 -7.95 2.46 -17.75
C LEU A 195 -6.57 1.83 -18.03
N PRO A 196 -6.41 1.07 -19.11
CA PRO A 196 -5.09 0.68 -19.59
C PRO A 196 -4.22 1.92 -19.87
N GLY A 197 -2.92 1.84 -19.60
CA GLY A 197 -1.97 2.92 -19.83
C GLY A 197 -0.62 2.66 -19.19
N ALA A 198 0.40 3.40 -19.61
CA ALA A 198 1.74 3.32 -19.06
C ALA A 198 1.81 3.91 -17.65
N GLY A 199 2.62 3.33 -16.78
CA GLY A 199 2.79 3.80 -15.40
C GLY A 199 1.46 4.03 -14.69
N ARG A 200 1.18 5.26 -14.26
CA ARG A 200 -0.08 5.64 -13.60
C ARG A 200 -1.02 6.50 -14.47
N GLU A 201 -0.74 6.65 -15.76
CA GLU A 201 -1.53 7.50 -16.67
C GLU A 201 -2.99 7.03 -16.78
N GLY A 202 -3.23 5.72 -16.70
CA GLY A 202 -4.58 5.15 -16.68
C GLY A 202 -5.39 5.43 -15.41
N ARG A 203 -4.75 5.98 -14.35
CA ARG A 203 -5.42 6.25 -13.07
C ARG A 203 -6.04 7.64 -13.06
N TRP A 204 -7.34 7.71 -12.72
CA TRP A 204 -8.11 8.96 -12.64
C TRP A 204 -7.98 9.84 -13.90
N SER A 205 -7.89 9.22 -15.06
CA SER A 205 -7.72 9.91 -16.34
C SER A 205 -8.72 11.08 -16.50
N GLY A 206 -8.23 12.23 -16.92
CA GLY A 206 -9.02 13.44 -17.10
C GLY A 206 -9.35 14.23 -15.81
N THR A 207 -8.83 13.85 -14.64
CA THR A 207 -9.18 14.52 -13.36
C THR A 207 -8.03 15.32 -12.74
N GLY A 208 -6.81 15.22 -13.24
CA GLY A 208 -5.63 15.82 -12.60
C GLY A 208 -5.21 15.18 -11.27
N LYS A 209 -5.93 14.17 -10.77
CA LYS A 209 -5.62 13.46 -9.53
C LYS A 209 -4.42 12.53 -9.74
N LEU A 210 -3.43 12.55 -8.83
CA LEU A 210 -2.22 11.74 -8.91
C LEU A 210 -2.19 10.61 -7.87
N GLU A 211 -2.81 10.80 -6.71
CA GLU A 211 -2.82 9.85 -5.59
C GLU A 211 -4.19 9.70 -4.95
N CYS A 212 -4.49 8.52 -4.40
CA CYS A 212 -5.78 8.24 -3.75
C CYS A 212 -5.89 8.76 -2.30
N GLY A 213 -4.81 9.35 -1.77
CA GLY A 213 -4.75 9.83 -0.39
C GLY A 213 -4.27 8.79 0.65
N ILE A 214 -4.03 7.54 0.26
CA ILE A 214 -3.43 6.53 1.16
C ILE A 214 -1.96 6.86 1.44
N HIS A 215 -1.25 7.31 0.42
CA HIS A 215 0.14 7.77 0.50
C HIS A 215 0.12 9.29 0.32
N ALA A 216 -0.10 10.05 1.41
CA ALA A 216 -0.02 11.50 1.35
C ALA A 216 1.39 11.94 0.92
N PRO A 217 1.51 12.90 -0.03
CA PRO A 217 2.80 13.46 -0.36
C PRO A 217 3.39 14.12 0.89
N ARG A 218 4.66 13.84 1.18
CA ARG A 218 5.38 14.58 2.22
C ARG A 218 5.55 16.02 1.72
N PRO A 219 5.17 17.06 2.49
CA PRO A 219 5.56 18.41 2.12
C PRO A 219 7.09 18.45 2.05
N PRO A 220 7.68 19.19 1.08
CA PRO A 220 9.12 19.35 1.02
C PRO A 220 9.59 19.82 2.41
N SER A 221 10.62 19.16 2.95
CA SER A 221 11.26 19.60 4.17
C SER A 221 11.70 21.03 3.95
N GLU A 222 11.15 21.99 4.71
CA GLU A 222 11.70 23.33 4.76
C GLU A 222 13.17 23.16 5.17
N GLY A 223 14.07 23.44 4.23
CA GLY A 223 15.49 23.40 4.47
C GLY A 223 15.78 24.39 5.60
N THR A 224 16.23 23.88 6.74
CA THR A 224 16.90 24.69 7.74
C THR A 224 18.14 25.28 7.09
N GLY A 225 18.03 26.55 6.67
CA GLY A 225 19.16 27.39 6.28
C GLY A 225 20.03 27.71 7.47
#